data_1e53d038e6af702df0f25b0824de4bae
#
_entry.id   1e53d038e6af702df0f25b0824de4bae
#
_cell.length_a   1.000
_cell.length_b   1.000
_cell.length_c   1.000
_cell.angle_alpha   90.00
_cell.angle_beta   90.00
_cell.angle_gamma   90.00
#
_symmetry.space_group_name_H-M   'P 1'
#
loop_
_entity.id
_entity.type
_entity.pdbx_description
1 polymer ?
#
loop_
_entity_poly.entity_id
_entity_poly.type
_entity_poly.pdbx_seq_one_letter_code
_entity_poly.pdbx_strand_id
1 'polypeptide(L)'
;MLRTFLFVLLWTFAAPAPSIYDFTVKTIDGKEKSLSDYQGKVVLIVNVASECGYTPQYAELEKLYQKYRDKGFVILAFPSNDYGGQEPGSNADIKKFCTTTYGVTFELFEKIPTKGEKKHPLYAYLTSQATPSGEIGWNFEKFLISRDGRIVGRFKSGVNPMSADLTKAIEAELAKK
;
A
#
# COMPACT_ATOMS: atom_id res chain seq x y z
N MET A 1 27.11 -59.39 -3.41
CA MET A 1 26.50 -58.48 -2.40
C MET A 1 26.25 -57.17 -3.08
N LEU A 2 24.98 -56.93 -3.47
CA LEU A 2 24.55 -55.70 -4.18
C LEU A 2 24.07 -54.69 -3.14
N ARG A 3 24.78 -53.58 -2.97
CA ARG A 3 24.39 -52.50 -2.04
C ARG A 3 23.47 -51.52 -2.80
N THR A 4 22.18 -51.58 -2.50
CA THR A 4 21.19 -50.65 -3.00
C THR A 4 21.32 -49.31 -2.25
N PHE A 5 21.80 -48.26 -2.92
CA PHE A 5 21.79 -46.90 -2.39
C PHE A 5 20.40 -46.34 -2.54
N LEU A 6 19.71 -46.10 -1.42
CA LEU A 6 18.45 -45.42 -1.37
C LEU A 6 18.71 -43.89 -1.43
N PHE A 7 18.45 -43.26 -2.59
CA PHE A 7 18.48 -41.78 -2.72
C PHE A 7 17.22 -41.24 -2.09
N VAL A 8 17.32 -40.62 -0.91
CA VAL A 8 16.24 -39.85 -0.31
C VAL A 8 16.25 -38.47 -0.96
N LEU A 9 15.26 -38.19 -1.84
CA LEU A 9 15.03 -36.88 -2.39
C LEU A 9 14.41 -36.00 -1.28
N LEU A 10 15.22 -35.14 -0.66
CA LEU A 10 14.73 -34.09 0.24
C LEU A 10 14.07 -32.98 -0.60
N TRP A 11 12.75 -32.96 -0.63
CA TRP A 11 11.99 -31.83 -1.15
C TRP A 11 12.08 -30.68 -0.14
N THR A 12 12.92 -29.69 -0.44
CA THR A 12 12.94 -28.42 0.31
C THR A 12 11.75 -27.59 -0.15
N PHE A 13 10.70 -27.51 0.66
CA PHE A 13 9.68 -26.50 0.48
C PHE A 13 10.31 -25.15 0.80
N ALA A 14 10.56 -24.33 -0.23
CA ALA A 14 10.91 -22.93 -0.03
C ALA A 14 9.71 -22.24 0.64
N ALA A 15 9.95 -21.53 1.76
CA ALA A 15 8.94 -20.69 2.36
C ALA A 15 8.43 -19.67 1.31
N PRO A 16 7.13 -19.37 1.25
CA PRO A 16 6.62 -18.36 0.34
C PRO A 16 7.33 -17.02 0.59
N ALA A 17 7.63 -16.31 -0.49
CA ALA A 17 8.24 -14.99 -0.38
C ALA A 17 7.30 -14.05 0.42
N PRO A 18 7.82 -13.21 1.32
CA PRO A 18 7.01 -12.30 2.10
C PRO A 18 6.21 -11.35 1.18
N SER A 19 4.97 -11.10 1.54
CA SER A 19 4.04 -10.28 0.77
C SER A 19 3.29 -9.32 1.68
N ILE A 20 2.53 -8.37 1.12
CA ILE A 20 1.66 -7.50 1.94
C ILE A 20 0.54 -8.30 2.63
N TYR A 21 0.24 -9.50 2.17
CA TYR A 21 -0.83 -10.35 2.72
C TYR A 21 -0.51 -10.94 4.10
N ASP A 22 0.74 -10.83 4.54
CA ASP A 22 1.19 -11.27 5.87
C ASP A 22 0.83 -10.25 6.98
N PHE A 23 0.24 -9.10 6.61
CA PHE A 23 -0.06 -8.03 7.56
C PHE A 23 -1.55 -7.91 7.85
N THR A 24 -1.84 -7.64 9.13
CA THR A 24 -3.15 -7.18 9.61
C THR A 24 -3.00 -5.74 10.09
N VAL A 25 -3.94 -4.90 9.70
CA VAL A 25 -4.00 -3.47 10.01
C VAL A 25 -5.37 -3.11 10.56
N LYS A 26 -5.58 -1.87 11.03
CA LYS A 26 -6.90 -1.41 11.43
C LYS A 26 -7.43 -0.38 10.45
N THR A 27 -8.69 -0.50 10.09
CA THR A 27 -9.40 0.54 9.33
C THR A 27 -9.47 1.83 10.13
N ILE A 28 -9.83 2.94 9.48
CA ILE A 28 -10.00 4.24 10.15
C ILE A 28 -11.03 4.19 11.30
N ASP A 29 -11.94 3.22 11.29
CA ASP A 29 -12.94 2.98 12.33
C ASP A 29 -12.45 1.99 13.42
N GLY A 30 -11.17 1.61 13.42
CA GLY A 30 -10.54 0.74 14.41
C GLY A 30 -10.84 -0.75 14.25
N LYS A 31 -11.44 -1.20 13.14
CA LYS A 31 -11.71 -2.62 12.88
C LYS A 31 -10.47 -3.29 12.28
N GLU A 32 -10.13 -4.47 12.79
CA GLU A 32 -9.06 -5.27 12.20
C GLU A 32 -9.39 -5.67 10.75
N LYS A 33 -8.37 -5.61 9.91
CA LYS A 33 -8.44 -5.91 8.49
C LYS A 33 -7.18 -6.65 8.05
N SER A 34 -7.31 -7.88 7.60
CA SER A 34 -6.22 -8.60 6.97
C SER A 34 -5.98 -8.07 5.56
N LEU A 35 -4.73 -7.80 5.20
CA LEU A 35 -4.41 -7.42 3.83
C LEU A 35 -4.54 -8.59 2.85
N SER A 36 -4.65 -9.84 3.33
CA SER A 36 -5.00 -11.00 2.49
C SER A 36 -6.40 -10.90 1.86
N ASP A 37 -7.29 -10.06 2.41
CA ASP A 37 -8.63 -9.81 1.82
C ASP A 37 -8.54 -9.12 0.45
N TYR A 38 -7.37 -8.59 0.10
CA TYR A 38 -7.11 -7.95 -1.20
C TYR A 38 -6.39 -8.88 -2.19
N GLN A 39 -6.24 -10.17 -1.89
CA GLN A 39 -5.68 -11.13 -2.83
C GLN A 39 -6.42 -11.08 -4.18
N GLY A 40 -5.65 -11.14 -5.27
CA GLY A 40 -6.18 -11.04 -6.63
C GLY A 40 -6.50 -9.61 -7.08
N LYS A 41 -6.33 -8.58 -6.22
CA LYS A 41 -6.49 -7.17 -6.59
C LYS A 41 -5.14 -6.49 -6.79
N VAL A 42 -5.09 -5.52 -7.68
CA VAL A 42 -3.98 -4.56 -7.76
C VAL A 42 -4.19 -3.50 -6.70
N VAL A 43 -3.19 -3.30 -5.84
CA VAL A 43 -3.33 -2.42 -4.67
C VAL A 43 -2.37 -1.24 -4.78
N LEU A 44 -2.84 -0.03 -4.46
CA LEU A 44 -2.01 1.15 -4.28
C LEU A 44 -2.03 1.56 -2.80
N ILE A 45 -0.89 1.41 -2.13
CA ILE A 45 -0.71 1.85 -0.74
C ILE A 45 -0.11 3.24 -0.73
N VAL A 46 -0.72 4.17 0.02
CA VAL A 46 -0.30 5.59 0.07
C VAL A 46 -0.26 6.07 1.52
N ASN A 47 0.83 6.74 1.93
CA ASN A 47 0.86 7.49 3.18
C ASN A 47 0.30 8.89 2.94
N VAL A 48 -0.68 9.31 3.72
CA VAL A 48 -1.47 10.52 3.46
C VAL A 48 -1.45 11.48 4.65
N ALA A 49 -1.79 12.75 4.40
CA ALA A 49 -1.93 13.78 5.42
C ALA A 49 -2.92 14.87 4.98
N SER A 50 -3.62 15.47 5.98
CA SER A 50 -4.67 16.47 5.76
C SER A 50 -4.15 17.89 5.58
N GLU A 51 -2.95 18.22 6.09
CA GLU A 51 -2.38 19.58 6.12
C GLU A 51 -1.08 19.71 5.31
N CYS A 52 -0.97 18.99 4.19
CA CYS A 52 0.19 18.92 3.33
C CYS A 52 -0.04 19.69 2.03
N GLY A 53 1.03 20.25 1.45
CA GLY A 53 0.96 20.82 0.09
C GLY A 53 0.51 19.82 -0.98
N TYR A 54 0.68 18.52 -0.72
CA TYR A 54 0.20 17.44 -1.59
C TYR A 54 -1.23 16.95 -1.27
N THR A 55 -1.90 17.47 -0.26
CA THR A 55 -3.28 17.08 0.11
C THR A 55 -4.28 17.13 -1.05
N PRO A 56 -4.18 18.07 -2.02
CA PRO A 56 -5.03 18.03 -3.22
C PRO A 56 -4.95 16.74 -4.04
N GLN A 57 -3.92 15.91 -3.86
CA GLN A 57 -3.85 14.60 -4.50
C GLN A 57 -4.97 13.63 -4.08
N TYR A 58 -5.68 13.87 -2.97
CA TYR A 58 -6.87 13.09 -2.62
C TYR A 58 -7.92 13.09 -3.75
N ALA A 59 -8.14 14.24 -4.40
CA ALA A 59 -9.06 14.33 -5.54
C ALA A 59 -8.61 13.45 -6.72
N GLU A 60 -7.30 13.43 -7.00
CA GLU A 60 -6.76 12.63 -8.10
C GLU A 60 -6.71 11.13 -7.73
N LEU A 61 -6.47 10.79 -6.47
CA LEU A 61 -6.57 9.40 -5.96
C LEU A 61 -8.00 8.89 -6.08
N GLU A 62 -9.00 9.72 -5.75
CA GLU A 62 -10.41 9.35 -5.89
C GLU A 62 -10.78 9.13 -7.36
N LYS A 63 -10.36 10.02 -8.28
CA LYS A 63 -10.54 9.82 -9.72
C LYS A 63 -9.90 8.51 -10.21
N LEU A 64 -8.68 8.23 -9.76
CA LEU A 64 -7.96 7.00 -10.07
C LEU A 64 -8.72 5.78 -9.58
N TYR A 65 -9.21 5.81 -8.33
CA TYR A 65 -10.01 4.74 -7.75
C TYR A 65 -11.28 4.49 -8.54
N GLN A 66 -12.06 5.53 -8.82
CA GLN A 66 -13.29 5.42 -9.61
C GLN A 66 -13.05 4.85 -11.02
N LYS A 67 -11.92 5.20 -11.65
CA LYS A 67 -11.56 4.70 -13.00
C LYS A 67 -11.28 3.19 -13.03
N TYR A 68 -10.70 2.64 -11.96
CA TYR A 68 -10.16 1.27 -12.01
C TYR A 68 -10.77 0.30 -10.99
N ARG A 69 -11.57 0.73 -10.01
CA ARG A 69 -12.15 -0.14 -8.97
C ARG A 69 -12.88 -1.36 -9.52
N ASP A 70 -13.67 -1.17 -10.56
CA ASP A 70 -14.46 -2.25 -11.17
C ASP A 70 -13.59 -3.23 -11.99
N LYS A 71 -12.30 -2.91 -12.16
CA LYS A 71 -11.30 -3.77 -12.81
C LYS A 71 -10.43 -4.54 -11.80
N GLY A 72 -10.76 -4.47 -10.51
CA GLY A 72 -10.02 -5.14 -9.46
C GLY A 72 -8.85 -4.31 -8.90
N PHE A 73 -8.97 -2.99 -8.89
CA PHE A 73 -8.03 -2.05 -8.26
C PHE A 73 -8.57 -1.51 -6.95
N VAL A 74 -7.70 -1.36 -5.96
CA VAL A 74 -8.02 -0.73 -4.67
C VAL A 74 -6.93 0.24 -4.24
N ILE A 75 -7.32 1.25 -3.47
CA ILE A 75 -6.41 2.19 -2.80
C ILE A 75 -6.54 1.99 -1.30
N LEU A 76 -5.41 1.84 -0.61
CA LEU A 76 -5.30 1.74 0.84
C LEU A 76 -4.52 2.95 1.35
N ALA A 77 -5.20 3.90 1.98
CA ALA A 77 -4.60 5.13 2.45
C ALA A 77 -4.33 5.08 3.96
N PHE A 78 -3.09 5.31 4.34
CA PHE A 78 -2.62 5.31 5.72
C PHE A 78 -2.21 6.71 6.15
N PRO A 79 -2.99 7.40 6.98
CA PRO A 79 -2.61 8.68 7.56
C PRO A 79 -1.33 8.55 8.40
N SER A 80 -0.45 9.55 8.31
CA SER A 80 0.78 9.58 9.10
C SER A 80 1.17 10.99 9.48
N ASN A 81 1.53 11.19 10.77
CA ASN A 81 1.95 12.49 11.28
C ASN A 81 3.49 12.69 11.26
N ASP A 82 4.24 11.77 10.63
CA ASP A 82 5.70 11.76 10.69
C ASP A 82 6.39 12.80 9.80
N TYR A 83 5.64 13.47 8.94
CA TYR A 83 6.17 14.42 7.95
C TYR A 83 5.69 15.82 8.27
N GLY A 84 6.45 16.53 9.09
CA GLY A 84 6.16 17.91 9.49
C GLY A 84 4.94 18.09 10.39
N GLY A 85 4.43 17.03 11.04
CA GLY A 85 3.25 17.10 11.88
C GLY A 85 1.96 17.43 11.13
N GLN A 86 1.90 17.08 9.84
CA GLN A 86 0.82 17.49 8.91
C GLN A 86 -0.44 16.59 8.97
N GLU A 87 -0.53 15.70 9.94
CA GLU A 87 -1.73 14.89 10.22
C GLU A 87 -2.07 14.89 11.72
N PRO A 88 -2.37 16.07 12.32
CA PRO A 88 -2.55 16.17 13.77
C PRO A 88 -3.89 15.59 14.25
N GLY A 89 -4.91 15.53 13.39
CA GLY A 89 -6.28 15.13 13.72
C GLY A 89 -6.40 13.71 14.24
N SER A 90 -7.52 13.40 14.89
CA SER A 90 -7.92 12.04 15.24
C SER A 90 -8.33 11.25 13.97
N ASN A 91 -8.44 9.92 14.06
CA ASN A 91 -8.97 9.09 12.97
C ASN A 91 -10.36 9.56 12.50
N ALA A 92 -11.22 9.99 13.44
CA ALA A 92 -12.56 10.52 13.12
C ALA A 92 -12.49 11.85 12.34
N ASP A 93 -11.60 12.77 12.73
CA ASP A 93 -11.38 14.03 12.04
C ASP A 93 -10.85 13.80 10.63
N ILE A 94 -9.87 12.91 10.48
CA ILE A 94 -9.28 12.53 9.18
C ILE A 94 -10.35 11.93 8.27
N LYS A 95 -11.14 10.97 8.76
CA LYS A 95 -12.24 10.38 8.00
C LYS A 95 -13.22 11.43 7.53
N LYS A 96 -13.67 12.31 8.44
CA LYS A 96 -14.59 13.40 8.13
C LYS A 96 -13.99 14.31 7.05
N PHE A 97 -12.75 14.76 7.23
CA PHE A 97 -12.05 15.61 6.27
C PHE A 97 -11.99 14.98 4.87
N CYS A 98 -11.50 13.73 4.77
CA CYS A 98 -11.37 13.02 3.49
C CYS A 98 -12.72 12.88 2.78
N THR A 99 -13.78 12.50 3.51
CA THR A 99 -15.11 12.27 2.93
C THR A 99 -15.82 13.56 2.56
N THR A 100 -15.77 14.61 3.41
CA THR A 100 -16.52 15.85 3.17
C THR A 100 -15.82 16.80 2.21
N THR A 101 -14.48 16.84 2.21
CA THR A 101 -13.70 17.78 1.39
C THR A 101 -13.36 17.21 0.02
N TYR A 102 -13.03 15.93 -0.05
CA TYR A 102 -12.55 15.26 -1.28
C TYR A 102 -13.48 14.17 -1.81
N GLY A 103 -14.56 13.85 -1.09
CA GLY A 103 -15.48 12.78 -1.50
C GLY A 103 -14.81 11.40 -1.56
N VAL A 104 -13.78 11.16 -0.74
CA VAL A 104 -13.01 9.89 -0.75
C VAL A 104 -13.94 8.71 -0.46
N THR A 105 -13.90 7.72 -1.35
CA THR A 105 -14.66 6.46 -1.24
C THR A 105 -13.76 5.22 -1.16
N PHE A 106 -12.45 5.34 -1.41
CA PHE A 106 -11.49 4.26 -1.16
C PHE A 106 -11.21 4.10 0.34
N GLU A 107 -10.59 2.97 0.71
CA GLU A 107 -10.39 2.62 2.12
C GLU A 107 -9.35 3.49 2.83
N LEU A 108 -9.75 4.02 3.98
CA LEU A 108 -8.90 4.73 4.92
C LEU A 108 -8.58 3.81 6.11
N PHE A 109 -7.34 3.81 6.54
CA PHE A 109 -6.84 3.06 7.69
C PHE A 109 -6.53 3.99 8.87
N GLU A 110 -6.31 3.43 10.05
CA GLU A 110 -5.93 4.23 11.21
C GLU A 110 -4.59 4.94 10.97
N LYS A 111 -4.40 6.06 11.65
CA LYS A 111 -3.14 6.80 11.60
C LYS A 111 -2.03 5.97 12.23
N ILE A 112 -0.96 5.72 11.46
CA ILE A 112 0.17 4.91 11.88
C ILE A 112 1.51 5.63 11.64
N PRO A 113 2.56 5.28 12.40
CA PRO A 113 3.91 5.73 12.09
C PRO A 113 4.43 5.01 10.85
N THR A 114 4.95 5.78 9.89
CA THR A 114 5.51 5.29 8.63
C THR A 114 7.01 5.55 8.51
N LYS A 115 7.62 6.17 9.55
CA LYS A 115 9.04 6.55 9.61
C LYS A 115 9.63 6.30 11.01
N GLY A 116 10.97 6.15 11.06
CA GLY A 116 11.73 6.02 12.30
C GLY A 116 11.60 4.66 13.00
N GLU A 117 12.05 4.59 14.26
CA GLU A 117 12.14 3.33 15.02
C GLU A 117 10.78 2.69 15.30
N LYS A 118 9.72 3.50 15.43
CA LYS A 118 8.35 3.04 15.68
C LYS A 118 7.57 2.73 14.42
N LYS A 119 8.24 2.73 13.26
CA LYS A 119 7.60 2.46 11.96
C LYS A 119 6.77 1.18 12.00
N HIS A 120 5.53 1.28 11.53
CA HIS A 120 4.62 0.13 11.45
C HIS A 120 5.23 -0.99 10.61
N PRO A 121 5.08 -2.29 10.99
CA PRO A 121 5.68 -3.42 10.28
C PRO A 121 5.38 -3.45 8.77
N LEU A 122 4.16 -3.11 8.34
CA LEU A 122 3.82 -2.96 6.93
C LEU A 122 4.75 -1.96 6.21
N TYR A 123 4.98 -0.80 6.81
CA TYR A 123 5.84 0.23 6.20
C TYR A 123 7.33 -0.12 6.30
N ALA A 124 7.75 -0.86 7.33
CA ALA A 124 9.09 -1.44 7.39
C ALA A 124 9.32 -2.40 6.21
N TYR A 125 8.34 -3.27 5.92
CA TYR A 125 8.34 -4.15 4.75
C TYR A 125 8.36 -3.36 3.44
N LEU A 126 7.43 -2.42 3.23
CA LEU A 126 7.34 -1.63 2.01
C LEU A 126 8.66 -0.89 1.70
N THR A 127 9.25 -0.25 2.71
CA THR A 127 10.48 0.54 2.54
C THR A 127 11.73 -0.30 2.34
N SER A 128 11.77 -1.53 2.86
CA SER A 128 12.91 -2.44 2.70
C SER A 128 12.85 -3.24 1.40
N GLN A 129 11.65 -3.61 0.93
CA GLN A 129 11.48 -4.50 -0.23
C GLN A 129 11.21 -3.77 -1.56
N ALA A 130 10.82 -2.49 -1.51
CA ALA A 130 10.60 -1.71 -2.74
C ALA A 130 11.92 -1.42 -3.49
N THR A 131 11.80 -1.23 -4.79
CA THR A 131 12.91 -0.74 -5.63
C THR A 131 12.56 0.64 -6.17
N PRO A 132 13.35 1.69 -5.84
CA PRO A 132 14.46 1.69 -4.88
C PRO A 132 13.98 1.51 -3.43
N SER A 133 14.78 0.82 -2.60
CA SER A 133 14.55 0.72 -1.16
C SER A 133 14.92 2.02 -0.44
N GLY A 134 14.56 2.13 0.84
CA GLY A 134 14.90 3.27 1.69
C GLY A 134 13.68 3.97 2.28
N GLU A 135 13.93 4.94 3.16
CA GLU A 135 12.88 5.67 3.88
C GLU A 135 11.95 6.44 2.93
N ILE A 136 10.69 6.61 3.37
CA ILE A 136 9.73 7.50 2.72
C ILE A 136 10.23 8.94 2.85
N GLY A 137 10.26 9.65 1.72
CA GLY A 137 10.74 11.03 1.68
C GLY A 137 9.73 12.05 2.23
N TRP A 138 8.44 11.86 1.96
CA TRP A 138 7.38 12.79 2.36
C TRP A 138 5.98 12.14 2.29
N ASN A 139 4.94 12.88 2.67
CA ASN A 139 3.54 12.47 2.49
C ASN A 139 3.22 12.18 1.01
N PHE A 140 2.25 11.33 0.76
CA PHE A 140 1.77 10.93 -0.56
C PHE A 140 2.80 10.15 -1.41
N GLU A 141 3.72 9.42 -0.80
CA GLU A 141 4.51 8.42 -1.50
C GLU A 141 3.66 7.15 -1.71
N LYS A 142 3.77 6.51 -2.86
CA LYS A 142 2.88 5.44 -3.28
C LYS A 142 3.66 4.17 -3.56
N PHE A 143 3.08 3.02 -3.17
CA PHE A 143 3.60 1.68 -3.48
C PHE A 143 2.53 0.93 -4.27
N LEU A 144 2.88 0.48 -5.47
CA LEU A 144 2.01 -0.34 -6.30
C LEU A 144 2.31 -1.81 -6.03
N ILE A 145 1.25 -2.57 -5.78
CA ILE A 145 1.29 -3.98 -5.39
C ILE A 145 0.54 -4.80 -6.44
N SER A 146 1.16 -5.87 -6.90
CA SER A 146 0.56 -6.84 -7.82
C SER A 146 -0.51 -7.71 -7.16
N ARG A 147 -1.26 -8.46 -7.96
CA ARG A 147 -2.35 -9.34 -7.49
C ARG A 147 -1.89 -10.44 -6.53
N ASP A 148 -0.61 -10.78 -6.51
CA ASP A 148 0.02 -11.76 -5.62
C ASP A 148 0.72 -11.13 -4.40
N GLY A 149 0.49 -9.83 -4.16
CA GLY A 149 0.97 -9.13 -2.97
C GLY A 149 2.40 -8.63 -3.02
N ARG A 150 3.08 -8.68 -4.18
CA ARG A 150 4.46 -8.19 -4.35
C ARG A 150 4.48 -6.71 -4.71
N ILE A 151 5.48 -5.99 -4.23
CA ILE A 151 5.71 -4.60 -4.59
C ILE A 151 6.28 -4.55 -6.03
N VAL A 152 5.58 -3.88 -6.94
CA VAL A 152 5.95 -3.77 -8.36
C VAL A 152 6.27 -2.34 -8.79
N GLY A 153 6.01 -1.36 -7.92
CA GLY A 153 6.34 0.03 -8.20
C GLY A 153 6.38 0.88 -6.93
N ARG A 154 7.19 1.94 -6.98
CA ARG A 154 7.29 2.96 -5.93
C ARG A 154 7.34 4.33 -6.57
N PHE A 155 6.43 5.20 -6.18
CA PHE A 155 6.26 6.53 -6.79
C PHE A 155 6.39 7.60 -5.72
N LYS A 156 7.29 8.57 -5.94
CA LYS A 156 7.54 9.66 -5.01
C LYS A 156 6.31 10.56 -4.84
N SER A 157 6.31 11.34 -3.75
CA SER A 157 5.22 12.23 -3.34
C SER A 157 4.72 13.15 -4.47
N GLY A 158 5.62 13.72 -5.26
CA GLY A 158 5.29 14.63 -6.37
C GLY A 158 4.68 13.97 -7.60
N VAL A 159 4.66 12.63 -7.69
CA VAL A 159 4.03 11.94 -8.83
C VAL A 159 2.51 12.04 -8.69
N ASN A 160 1.89 12.76 -9.64
CA ASN A 160 0.44 12.90 -9.67
C ASN A 160 -0.24 11.53 -9.85
N PRO A 161 -1.30 11.20 -9.08
CA PRO A 161 -2.00 9.92 -9.19
C PRO A 161 -2.55 9.61 -10.60
N MET A 162 -2.90 10.64 -11.38
CA MET A 162 -3.37 10.47 -12.75
C MET A 162 -2.27 10.60 -13.81
N SER A 163 -0.99 10.65 -13.41
CA SER A 163 0.13 10.70 -14.35
C SER A 163 0.19 9.45 -15.23
N ALA A 164 0.75 9.63 -16.43
CA ALA A 164 0.94 8.51 -17.37
C ALA A 164 1.79 7.39 -16.78
N ASP A 165 2.80 7.73 -15.96
CA ASP A 165 3.71 6.75 -15.37
C ASP A 165 2.97 5.82 -14.39
N LEU A 166 2.15 6.38 -13.48
CA LEU A 166 1.40 5.58 -12.51
C LEU A 166 0.24 4.84 -13.18
N THR A 167 -0.52 5.49 -14.06
CA THR A 167 -1.67 4.84 -14.72
C THR A 167 -1.25 3.71 -15.64
N LYS A 168 -0.17 3.84 -16.42
CA LYS A 168 0.38 2.75 -17.23
C LYS A 168 0.87 1.58 -16.38
N ALA A 169 1.51 1.84 -15.25
CA ALA A 169 1.95 0.78 -14.33
C ALA A 169 0.74 0.02 -13.76
N ILE A 170 -0.32 0.72 -13.34
CA ILE A 170 -1.56 0.10 -12.87
C ILE A 170 -2.21 -0.73 -13.98
N GLU A 171 -2.34 -0.18 -15.19
CA GLU A 171 -2.95 -0.87 -16.34
C GLU A 171 -2.17 -2.13 -16.71
N ALA A 172 -0.83 -2.08 -16.66
CA ALA A 172 0.02 -3.24 -16.88
C ALA A 172 -0.22 -4.35 -15.84
N GLU A 173 -0.39 -3.99 -14.55
CA GLU A 173 -0.69 -4.98 -13.51
C GLU A 173 -2.13 -5.52 -13.63
N LEU A 174 -3.09 -4.69 -14.00
CA LEU A 174 -4.49 -5.10 -14.21
C LEU A 174 -4.64 -6.06 -15.40
N ALA A 175 -3.79 -5.95 -16.43
CA ALA A 175 -3.79 -6.83 -17.60
C ALA A 175 -3.22 -8.24 -17.33
N LYS A 176 -2.47 -8.42 -16.23
CA LYS A 176 -1.97 -9.75 -15.82
C LYS A 176 -3.14 -10.60 -15.29
N LYS A 177 -3.15 -11.88 -15.69
CA LYS A 177 -4.14 -12.87 -15.23
C LYS A 177 -3.73 -13.49 -13.91
#